data_13f1337ad5902e6929b4835354ada7f5
#
_entry.id   13f1337ad5902e6929b4835354ada7f5
#
_cell.length_a   1.000
_cell.length_b   1.000
_cell.length_c   1.000
_cell.angle_alpha   90.00
_cell.angle_beta   90.00
_cell.angle_gamma   90.00
#
_symmetry.space_group_name_H-M   'P 1'
#
loop_
_entity.id
_entity.type
_entity.pdbx_description
1 polymer ?
#
loop_
_entity_poly.entity_id
_entity_poly.type
_entity_poly.pdbx_seq_one_letter_code
_entity_poly.pdbx_strand_id
1 'polypeptide(L)'
;MKIARVFPRRTAATPDDELAFVDAPPKILPEIDEVHISVTFSYDVERAEQLAEAWQKAGVPVKIGGVAMGDRGGDFVPGRYLRKGYVITSRGCPNHCALCTVPAREGGLRELPITNGHIILDNNLLFSLLY
;
A
#
# COMPACT_ATOMS: atom_id res chain seq x y z
N MET A 1 -17.53 2.40 7.86
CA MET A 1 -17.26 1.87 6.51
C MET A 1 -16.26 0.74 6.60
N LYS A 2 -16.59 -0.40 6.03
CA LYS A 2 -15.69 -1.58 6.00
C LYS A 2 -14.97 -1.62 4.65
N ILE A 3 -13.67 -1.40 4.68
CA ILE A 3 -12.82 -1.40 3.50
C ILE A 3 -11.98 -2.68 3.49
N ALA A 4 -12.20 -3.51 2.47
CA ALA A 4 -11.32 -4.65 2.21
C ALA A 4 -10.07 -4.17 1.48
N ARG A 5 -8.91 -4.65 1.91
CA ARG A 5 -7.64 -4.35 1.23
C ARG A 5 -7.18 -5.63 0.56
N VAL A 6 -6.90 -5.51 -0.74
CA VAL A 6 -6.52 -6.64 -1.59
C VAL A 6 -5.10 -6.43 -2.10
N PHE A 7 -4.31 -7.48 -2.03
CA PHE A 7 -2.90 -7.45 -2.41
C PHE A 7 -2.65 -8.50 -3.50
N PRO A 8 -1.93 -8.15 -4.58
CA PRO A 8 -1.60 -9.10 -5.64
C PRO A 8 -0.74 -10.27 -5.17
N ARG A 9 0.04 -10.07 -4.11
CA ARG A 9 0.89 -11.10 -3.51
C ARG A 9 1.01 -10.91 -2.02
N ARG A 10 1.28 -11.99 -1.30
CA ARG A 10 1.59 -11.95 0.13
C ARG A 10 3.08 -11.71 0.33
N THR A 11 3.39 -10.74 1.18
CA THR A 11 4.77 -10.47 1.65
C THR A 11 4.78 -10.47 3.18
N ALA A 12 5.99 -10.35 3.77
CA ALA A 12 6.11 -10.24 5.23
C ALA A 12 5.36 -9.02 5.80
N ALA A 13 5.22 -7.96 5.00
CA ALA A 13 4.56 -6.72 5.39
C ALA A 13 3.05 -6.72 5.12
N THR A 14 2.49 -7.78 4.50
CA THR A 14 1.06 -7.84 4.20
C THR A 14 0.25 -7.97 5.49
N PRO A 15 -0.78 -7.12 5.70
CA PRO A 15 -1.68 -7.27 6.84
C PRO A 15 -2.38 -8.63 6.84
N ASP A 16 -2.77 -9.09 8.02
CA ASP A 16 -3.39 -10.41 8.21
C ASP A 16 -4.72 -10.36 8.96
N ASP A 17 -5.35 -9.20 9.02
CA ASP A 17 -6.69 -9.04 9.62
C ASP A 17 -7.81 -9.57 8.73
N GLU A 18 -9.04 -9.57 9.25
CA GLU A 18 -10.22 -10.14 8.59
C GLU A 18 -10.59 -9.47 7.25
N LEU A 19 -10.16 -8.23 7.04
CA LEU A 19 -10.44 -7.47 5.83
C LEU A 19 -9.22 -7.34 4.90
N ALA A 20 -8.16 -8.09 5.15
CA ALA A 20 -7.00 -8.18 4.29
C ALA A 20 -7.06 -9.46 3.47
N PHE A 21 -7.06 -9.32 2.15
CA PHE A 21 -7.16 -10.43 1.20
C PHE A 21 -5.96 -10.44 0.27
N VAL A 22 -5.57 -11.64 -0.12
CA VAL A 22 -4.56 -11.84 -1.16
C VAL A 22 -5.23 -12.58 -2.31
N ASP A 23 -5.04 -12.08 -3.53
CA ASP A 23 -5.63 -12.66 -4.73
C ASP A 23 -7.16 -12.49 -4.87
N ALA A 24 -7.80 -13.44 -5.56
CA ALA A 24 -9.21 -13.36 -5.93
C ALA A 24 -10.15 -13.34 -4.72
N PRO A 25 -11.39 -12.82 -4.88
CA PRO A 25 -12.36 -12.82 -3.80
C PRO A 25 -12.70 -14.23 -3.33
N PRO A 26 -12.96 -14.43 -2.02
CA PRO A 26 -13.41 -15.70 -1.51
C PRO A 26 -14.84 -16.02 -2.01
N LYS A 27 -15.24 -17.29 -1.92
CA LYS A 27 -16.58 -17.72 -2.32
C LYS A 27 -17.68 -17.07 -1.49
N ILE A 28 -17.39 -16.83 -0.21
CA ILE A 28 -18.32 -16.16 0.72
C ILE A 28 -17.65 -14.86 1.13
N LEU A 29 -18.25 -13.73 0.73
CA LEU A 29 -17.76 -12.41 1.10
C LEU A 29 -18.29 -11.97 2.45
N PRO A 30 -17.46 -11.43 3.34
CA PRO A 30 -17.95 -10.70 4.50
C PRO A 30 -18.63 -9.40 4.05
N GLU A 31 -19.26 -8.71 4.96
CA GLU A 31 -19.84 -7.40 4.69
C GLU A 31 -18.73 -6.39 4.42
N ILE A 32 -18.70 -5.87 3.20
CA ILE A 32 -17.67 -4.94 2.71
C ILE A 32 -18.36 -3.80 1.96
N ASP A 33 -17.96 -2.56 2.26
CA ASP A 33 -18.49 -1.38 1.57
C ASP A 33 -17.66 -1.00 0.35
N GLU A 34 -16.34 -1.20 0.40
CA GLU A 34 -15.41 -0.80 -0.66
C GLU A 34 -14.19 -1.72 -0.66
N VAL A 35 -13.59 -1.90 -1.83
CA VAL A 35 -12.35 -2.68 -2.01
C VAL A 35 -11.23 -1.77 -2.48
N HIS A 36 -10.12 -1.79 -1.77
CA HIS A 36 -8.88 -1.11 -2.15
C HIS A 36 -7.83 -2.14 -2.55
N ILE A 37 -7.40 -2.11 -3.81
CA ILE A 37 -6.29 -2.94 -4.29
C ILE A 37 -5.01 -2.13 -4.17
N SER A 38 -4.07 -2.62 -3.37
CA SER A 38 -2.79 -1.97 -3.12
C SER A 38 -1.68 -2.62 -3.92
N VAL A 39 -1.04 -1.86 -4.80
CA VAL A 39 0.00 -2.34 -5.70
C VAL A 39 1.31 -1.62 -5.38
N THR A 40 2.29 -2.36 -4.88
CA THR A 40 3.60 -1.83 -4.54
C THR A 40 4.60 -1.99 -5.70
N PHE A 41 4.54 -3.12 -6.41
CA PHE A 41 5.50 -3.48 -7.44
C PHE A 41 4.94 -3.29 -8.84
N SER A 42 5.73 -2.69 -9.73
CA SER A 42 5.29 -2.44 -11.12
C SER A 42 4.95 -3.71 -11.89
N TYR A 43 5.61 -4.82 -11.59
CA TYR A 43 5.32 -6.11 -12.22
C TYR A 43 4.01 -6.76 -11.76
N ASP A 44 3.37 -6.22 -10.73
CA ASP A 44 2.07 -6.69 -10.24
C ASP A 44 0.89 -5.87 -10.76
N VAL A 45 1.11 -4.83 -11.57
CA VAL A 45 0.03 -3.95 -12.06
C VAL A 45 -0.97 -4.72 -12.89
N GLU A 46 -0.53 -5.55 -13.82
CA GLU A 46 -1.42 -6.36 -14.66
C GLU A 46 -2.27 -7.30 -13.81
N ARG A 47 -1.67 -7.95 -12.81
CA ARG A 47 -2.39 -8.81 -11.89
C ARG A 47 -3.42 -8.03 -11.06
N ALA A 48 -3.07 -6.81 -10.64
CA ALA A 48 -3.97 -5.94 -9.91
C ALA A 48 -5.20 -5.55 -10.75
N GLU A 49 -5.02 -5.29 -12.03
CA GLU A 49 -6.13 -5.01 -12.95
C GLU A 49 -7.07 -6.22 -13.10
N GLN A 50 -6.51 -7.41 -13.22
CA GLN A 50 -7.30 -8.65 -13.23
C GLN A 50 -8.08 -8.84 -11.93
N LEU A 51 -7.46 -8.55 -10.79
CA LEU A 51 -8.12 -8.61 -9.49
C LEU A 51 -9.24 -7.59 -9.37
N ALA A 52 -9.04 -6.38 -9.91
CA ALA A 52 -10.07 -5.35 -9.93
C ALA A 52 -11.33 -5.85 -10.66
N GLU A 53 -11.17 -6.48 -11.81
CA GLU A 53 -12.29 -7.07 -12.54
C GLU A 53 -13.00 -8.16 -11.73
N ALA A 54 -12.25 -9.05 -11.11
CA ALA A 54 -12.80 -10.14 -10.31
C ALA A 54 -13.60 -9.63 -9.11
N TRP A 55 -13.09 -8.62 -8.42
CA TRP A 55 -13.77 -8.03 -7.27
C TRP A 55 -14.96 -7.17 -7.67
N GLN A 56 -14.92 -6.47 -8.81
CA GLN A 56 -16.08 -5.76 -9.36
C GLN A 56 -17.23 -6.70 -9.69
N LYS A 57 -16.92 -7.87 -10.24
CA LYS A 57 -17.92 -8.92 -10.49
C LYS A 57 -18.59 -9.43 -9.23
N ALA A 58 -17.92 -9.31 -8.08
CA ALA A 58 -18.49 -9.64 -6.79
C ALA A 58 -19.49 -8.58 -6.27
N GLY A 59 -19.65 -7.46 -6.98
CA GLY A 59 -20.66 -6.44 -6.68
C GLY A 59 -20.22 -5.36 -5.71
N VAL A 60 -18.89 -5.19 -5.47
CA VAL A 60 -18.34 -4.20 -4.55
C VAL A 60 -17.57 -3.13 -5.32
N PRO A 61 -17.71 -1.83 -4.98
CA PRO A 61 -16.89 -0.79 -5.58
C PRO A 61 -15.39 -1.04 -5.35
N VAL A 62 -14.57 -0.89 -6.40
CA VAL A 62 -13.14 -1.18 -6.37
C VAL A 62 -12.33 0.06 -6.72
N LYS A 63 -11.29 0.34 -5.94
CA LYS A 63 -10.27 1.34 -6.23
C LYS A 63 -8.91 0.67 -6.27
N ILE A 64 -8.07 1.08 -7.22
CA ILE A 64 -6.68 0.62 -7.33
C ILE A 64 -5.77 1.79 -6.96
N GLY A 65 -4.82 1.55 -6.09
CA GLY A 65 -3.83 2.54 -5.70
C GLY A 65 -2.52 1.89 -5.29
N GLY A 66 -1.64 2.67 -4.71
CA GLY A 66 -0.33 2.25 -4.27
C GLY A 66 0.80 2.84 -5.09
N VAL A 67 2.04 2.61 -4.65
CA VAL A 67 3.25 3.22 -5.22
C VAL A 67 3.40 2.90 -6.70
N ALA A 68 3.13 1.67 -7.12
CA ALA A 68 3.25 1.26 -8.52
C ALA A 68 2.27 1.99 -9.45
N MET A 69 1.18 2.51 -8.92
CA MET A 69 0.17 3.28 -9.66
C MET A 69 0.42 4.79 -9.60
N GLY A 70 1.55 5.23 -9.06
CA GLY A 70 1.86 6.65 -8.90
C GLY A 70 1.09 7.33 -7.77
N ASP A 71 0.44 6.57 -6.91
CA ASP A 71 -0.27 7.08 -5.75
C ASP A 71 0.75 7.40 -4.66
N ARG A 72 0.88 8.69 -4.35
CA ARG A 72 1.82 9.15 -3.32
C ARG A 72 1.33 8.88 -1.90
N GLY A 73 0.09 8.42 -1.75
CA GLY A 73 -0.52 8.13 -0.46
C GLY A 73 -0.78 9.37 0.39
N GLY A 74 -1.37 9.14 1.55
CA GLY A 74 -1.55 10.14 2.60
C GLY A 74 -0.76 9.77 3.85
N ASP A 75 -1.32 10.06 5.00
CA ASP A 75 -0.73 9.67 6.28
C ASP A 75 -0.72 8.15 6.44
N PHE A 76 0.35 7.65 7.02
CA PHE A 76 0.48 6.24 7.32
C PHE A 76 -0.42 5.85 8.51
N VAL A 77 -1.25 4.82 8.31
CA VAL A 77 -2.08 4.23 9.36
C VAL A 77 -1.60 2.81 9.62
N PRO A 78 -1.03 2.50 10.81
CA PRO A 78 -0.53 1.16 11.12
C PRO A 78 -1.60 0.08 10.95
N GLY A 79 -1.24 -1.01 10.29
CA GLY A 79 -2.12 -2.16 10.06
C GLY A 79 -3.10 -2.00 8.90
N ARG A 80 -3.15 -0.86 8.23
CA ARG A 80 -4.08 -0.64 7.11
C ARG A 80 -3.59 -1.30 5.82
N TYR A 81 -2.47 -0.86 5.28
CA TYR A 81 -1.86 -1.44 4.07
C TYR A 81 -0.56 -2.19 4.36
N LEU A 82 -0.01 -1.99 5.54
CA LEU A 82 1.14 -2.72 6.05
C LEU A 82 0.78 -3.33 7.41
N ARG A 83 1.34 -4.50 7.68
CA ARG A 83 1.15 -5.21 8.95
C ARG A 83 1.56 -4.32 10.12
N LYS A 84 0.86 -4.44 11.25
CA LYS A 84 1.26 -3.77 12.49
C LYS A 84 2.71 -4.13 12.87
N GLY A 85 3.47 -3.15 13.33
CA GLY A 85 4.89 -3.30 13.60
C GLY A 85 5.78 -2.71 12.50
N TYR A 86 5.26 -2.55 11.29
CA TYR A 86 5.92 -1.81 10.21
C TYR A 86 5.57 -0.34 10.32
N VAL A 87 6.58 0.51 10.20
CA VAL A 87 6.41 1.97 10.31
C VAL A 87 7.01 2.67 9.11
N ILE A 88 6.45 3.81 8.77
CA ILE A 88 7.00 4.75 7.80
C ILE A 88 7.06 6.10 8.50
N THR A 89 8.24 6.66 8.64
CA THR A 89 8.45 7.96 9.28
C THR A 89 8.66 9.08 8.27
N SER A 90 8.98 8.72 7.03
CA SER A 90 9.08 9.66 5.91
C SER A 90 8.75 8.98 4.58
N ARG A 91 8.33 9.75 3.60
CA ARG A 91 8.05 9.28 2.24
C ARG A 91 8.77 10.18 1.24
N GLY A 92 9.12 9.58 0.10
CA GLY A 92 9.82 10.30 -0.94
C GLY A 92 11.32 10.41 -0.69
N CYS A 93 12.02 11.03 -1.63
CA CYS A 93 13.46 11.23 -1.55
C CYS A 93 13.84 12.52 -2.29
N PRO A 94 14.70 13.39 -1.71
CA PRO A 94 15.13 14.61 -2.38
C PRO A 94 16.20 14.37 -3.45
N ASN A 95 16.80 13.19 -3.50
CA ASN A 95 17.81 12.83 -4.48
C ASN A 95 17.19 12.48 -5.83
N HIS A 96 17.93 12.77 -6.91
CA HIS A 96 17.50 12.47 -8.29
C HIS A 96 18.49 11.50 -8.94
N CYS A 97 18.62 10.30 -8.35
CA CYS A 97 19.47 9.25 -8.89
C CYS A 97 18.96 8.78 -10.27
N ALA A 98 19.88 8.53 -11.22
CA ALA A 98 19.53 8.33 -12.63
C ALA A 98 18.51 7.20 -12.89
N LEU A 99 18.57 6.11 -12.13
CA LEU A 99 17.67 4.96 -12.31
C LEU A 99 16.60 4.84 -11.22
N CYS A 100 16.54 5.80 -10.30
CA CYS A 100 15.60 5.74 -9.20
C CYS A 100 14.25 6.33 -9.59
N THR A 101 13.16 5.59 -9.32
CA THR A 101 11.79 6.02 -9.61
C THR A 101 11.08 6.66 -8.41
N VAL A 102 11.72 6.68 -7.23
CA VAL A 102 11.10 7.19 -6.00
C VAL A 102 10.66 8.65 -6.11
N PRO A 103 11.48 9.61 -6.59
CA PRO A 103 11.03 10.99 -6.70
C PRO A 103 9.82 11.17 -7.63
N ALA A 104 9.74 10.37 -8.70
CA ALA A 104 8.62 10.41 -9.64
C ALA A 104 7.34 9.79 -9.06
N ARG A 105 7.46 8.71 -8.29
CA ARG A 105 6.32 7.96 -7.74
C ARG A 105 5.83 8.52 -6.42
N GLU A 106 6.73 8.89 -5.53
CA GLU A 106 6.40 9.31 -4.17
C GLU A 106 6.66 10.79 -3.89
N GLY A 107 7.33 11.48 -4.80
CA GLY A 107 7.63 12.90 -4.70
C GLY A 107 8.88 13.20 -3.88
N GLY A 108 9.01 14.46 -3.47
CA GLY A 108 10.08 14.90 -2.58
C GLY A 108 9.91 14.39 -1.17
N LEU A 109 10.94 14.57 -0.34
CA LEU A 109 10.91 14.12 1.05
C LEU A 109 9.79 14.83 1.83
N ARG A 110 8.97 14.05 2.51
CA ARG A 110 7.99 14.53 3.49
C ARG A 110 8.02 13.64 4.72
N GLU A 111 7.87 14.25 5.87
CA GLU A 111 7.87 13.53 7.14
C GLU A 111 6.44 13.18 7.56
N LEU A 112 6.28 12.02 8.17
CA LEU A 112 5.02 11.51 8.67
C LEU A 112 5.04 11.42 10.20
N PRO A 113 3.86 11.39 10.86
CA PRO A 113 3.81 11.17 12.30
C PRO A 113 4.51 9.87 12.69
N ILE A 114 5.26 9.90 13.79
CA ILE A 114 5.94 8.71 14.32
C ILE A 114 4.91 7.80 14.95
N THR A 115 4.91 6.54 14.56
CA THR A 115 4.04 5.50 15.11
C THR A 115 4.88 4.39 15.75
N ASN A 116 4.27 3.62 16.64
CA ASN A 116 4.94 2.49 17.27
C ASN A 116 5.19 1.36 16.28
N GLY A 117 6.41 0.85 16.27
CA GLY A 117 6.79 -0.28 15.43
C GLY A 117 8.27 -0.60 15.56
N HIS A 118 8.71 -1.64 14.85
CA HIS A 118 10.08 -2.15 14.95
C HIS A 118 10.75 -2.35 13.59
N ILE A 119 10.01 -2.17 12.49
CA ILE A 119 10.54 -2.27 11.13
C ILE A 119 10.24 -0.97 10.39
N ILE A 120 11.28 -0.28 9.96
CA ILE A 120 11.16 1.02 9.27
C ILE A 120 11.29 0.80 7.77
N LEU A 121 10.32 1.33 7.00
CA LEU A 121 10.25 1.19 5.55
C LEU A 121 10.45 2.54 4.81
N ASP A 122 11.26 3.43 5.37
CA ASP A 122 11.53 4.71 4.73
C ASP A 122 12.41 4.56 3.49
N ASN A 123 12.17 5.38 2.47
CA ASN A 123 12.98 5.39 1.25
C ASN A 123 14.39 5.92 1.50
N ASN A 124 14.52 6.94 2.35
CA ASN A 124 15.80 7.53 2.69
C ASN A 124 15.76 8.08 4.12
N LEU A 125 16.02 7.20 5.07
CA LEU A 125 15.97 7.48 6.50
C LEU A 125 16.92 8.60 6.92
N LEU A 126 18.10 8.67 6.30
CA LEU A 126 19.15 9.62 6.69
C LEU A 126 18.80 11.08 6.35
N PHE A 127 17.83 11.32 5.49
CA PHE A 127 17.37 12.66 5.16
C PHE A 127 16.16 13.12 5.97
N SER A 128 15.64 12.29 6.86
CA SER A 128 14.52 12.68 7.69
C SER A 128 14.96 13.63 8.80
N LEU A 129 14.21 14.71 9.00
CA LEU A 129 14.45 15.66 10.08
C LEU A 129 14.01 15.14 11.47
N LEU A 130 13.39 13.97 11.52
CA LEU A 130 12.95 13.34 12.76
C LEU A 130 14.07 12.55 13.48
N TYR A 131 15.29 12.51 12.90
CA TYR A 131 16.43 11.78 13.43
C TYR A 131 17.60 12.71 13.78
#